data_aba5645a4b57a7647e8aa7f44926cc4e
#
_entry.id   aba5645a4b57a7647e8aa7f44926cc4e
#
_cell.length_a   1.000
_cell.length_b   1.000
_cell.length_c   1.000
_cell.angle_alpha   90.00
_cell.angle_beta   90.00
_cell.angle_gamma   90.00
#
_symmetry.space_group_name_H-M   'P 1'
#
loop_
_entity.id
_entity.type
_entity.pdbx_description
1 polymer ?
#
loop_
_entity_poly.entity_id
_entity_poly.type
_entity_poly.pdbx_seq_one_letter_code
_entity_poly.pdbx_strand_id
1 'polypeptide(L)'
;PWWWWAPAAFGATVAFVDGITTDPVYIDYGMQVIYEGETVYVDNQPVPVEQYTQPVIELAVNVEQPPPPMPAAEPASATQSAPGTQAAAPPTEEWLPLGVFALAQEEKGDPTMFLQISVNRAGVISGAYTSTITGDQRPIAGQVDKATQRVAWRIGDNTETIFETSLANLTQDVSPLAIHFGKAQTQIWLLVRMPEPAAADQPQKLPEAPKTPPPVGSAKA
;
A
#
# COMPACT_ATOMS: atom_id res chain seq x y z
N PRO A 1 5.51 10.63 4.67
CA PRO A 1 6.93 10.56 4.28
C PRO A 1 7.05 10.50 2.76
N TRP A 2 8.02 11.20 2.18
CA TRP A 2 8.25 11.34 0.74
C TRP A 2 8.43 10.01 -0.03
N TRP A 3 8.98 8.98 0.61
CA TRP A 3 9.24 7.67 0.01
C TRP A 3 7.98 6.93 -0.46
N TRP A 4 6.79 7.27 0.07
CA TRP A 4 5.52 6.73 -0.41
C TRP A 4 5.17 7.18 -1.83
N TRP A 5 5.72 8.32 -2.26
CA TRP A 5 5.43 8.92 -3.55
C TRP A 5 6.34 8.42 -4.67
N ALA A 6 7.38 7.64 -4.35
CA ALA A 6 8.25 7.01 -5.33
C ALA A 6 7.64 5.69 -5.80
N PRO A 7 6.90 5.65 -6.93
CA PRO A 7 6.20 4.45 -7.35
C PRO A 7 7.20 3.41 -7.82
N ALA A 8 7.04 2.17 -7.37
CA ALA A 8 7.76 1.04 -7.92
C ALA A 8 7.19 0.68 -9.30
N ALA A 9 8.06 0.58 -10.30
CA ALA A 9 7.70 0.00 -11.59
C ALA A 9 7.44 -1.51 -11.42
N PHE A 10 6.61 -2.10 -12.30
CA PHE A 10 6.27 -3.53 -12.23
C PHE A 10 7.52 -4.42 -12.14
N GLY A 11 8.52 -4.19 -13.01
CA GLY A 11 9.77 -4.96 -12.99
C GLY A 11 10.53 -4.90 -11.66
N ALA A 12 10.53 -3.75 -10.98
CA ALA A 12 11.13 -3.60 -9.66
C ALA A 12 10.33 -4.35 -8.58
N THR A 13 9.00 -4.32 -8.69
CA THR A 13 8.10 -5.03 -7.76
C THR A 13 8.27 -6.55 -7.87
N VAL A 14 8.32 -7.08 -9.08
CA VAL A 14 8.54 -8.51 -9.33
C VAL A 14 9.93 -8.96 -8.88
N ALA A 15 10.95 -8.13 -9.08
CA ALA A 15 12.30 -8.44 -8.60
C ALA A 15 12.40 -8.41 -7.06
N PHE A 16 11.52 -7.67 -6.41
CA PHE A 16 11.50 -7.52 -4.95
C PHE A 16 10.71 -8.63 -4.26
N VAL A 17 9.54 -9.01 -4.80
CA VAL A 17 8.67 -10.03 -4.19
C VAL A 17 9.10 -11.42 -4.65
N ASP A 18 9.45 -12.28 -3.70
CA ASP A 18 9.94 -13.62 -3.99
C ASP A 18 8.86 -14.52 -4.63
N GLY A 19 9.20 -15.18 -5.74
CA GLY A 19 8.37 -16.23 -6.35
C GLY A 19 7.20 -15.76 -7.19
N ILE A 20 7.18 -14.49 -7.62
CA ILE A 20 6.23 -13.98 -8.61
C ILE A 20 6.74 -14.22 -10.03
N THR A 21 5.83 -14.51 -10.96
CA THR A 21 6.13 -14.61 -12.40
C THR A 21 6.47 -13.23 -12.98
N THR A 22 7.34 -13.19 -14.00
CA THR A 22 7.85 -11.93 -14.58
C THR A 22 6.87 -11.26 -15.55
N ASP A 23 5.91 -12.01 -16.08
CA ASP A 23 4.92 -11.48 -17.03
C ASP A 23 3.80 -10.76 -16.28
N PRO A 24 3.50 -9.48 -16.59
CA PRO A 24 2.47 -8.74 -15.90
C PRO A 24 1.07 -9.28 -16.22
N VAL A 25 0.29 -9.56 -15.17
CA VAL A 25 -1.12 -9.92 -15.27
C VAL A 25 -1.96 -8.70 -14.92
N TYR A 26 -2.58 -8.10 -15.94
CA TYR A 26 -3.56 -7.03 -15.75
C TYR A 26 -4.95 -7.65 -15.62
N ILE A 27 -5.75 -7.16 -14.69
CA ILE A 27 -7.15 -7.54 -14.56
C ILE A 27 -7.99 -6.36 -15.03
N ASP A 28 -8.83 -6.61 -16.03
CA ASP A 28 -9.80 -5.64 -16.54
C ASP A 28 -11.19 -6.06 -16.07
N TYR A 29 -11.68 -5.36 -15.04
CA TYR A 29 -13.05 -5.56 -14.56
C TYR A 29 -14.03 -4.83 -15.49
N GLY A 30 -14.96 -5.57 -16.05
CA GLY A 30 -15.92 -5.10 -17.04
C GLY A 30 -15.70 -5.65 -18.44
N MET A 31 -14.49 -6.13 -18.76
CA MET A 31 -14.19 -6.84 -20.02
C MET A 31 -13.72 -8.27 -19.80
N GLN A 32 -12.68 -8.47 -18.99
CA GLN A 32 -12.17 -9.82 -18.68
C GLN A 32 -12.91 -10.47 -17.53
N VAL A 33 -13.24 -9.69 -16.51
CA VAL A 33 -13.97 -10.13 -15.32
C VAL A 33 -15.27 -9.35 -15.22
N ILE A 34 -16.38 -10.03 -15.46
CA ILE A 34 -17.73 -9.42 -15.47
C ILE A 34 -18.57 -10.09 -14.39
N TYR A 35 -19.15 -9.29 -13.52
CA TYR A 35 -20.02 -9.76 -12.44
C TYR A 35 -21.49 -9.64 -12.88
N GLU A 36 -22.20 -10.79 -12.95
CA GLU A 36 -23.62 -10.86 -13.29
C GLU A 36 -24.38 -11.72 -12.25
N GLY A 37 -24.94 -11.07 -11.26
CA GLY A 37 -25.67 -11.74 -10.19
C GLY A 37 -24.80 -12.73 -9.40
N GLU A 38 -25.13 -14.02 -9.47
CA GLU A 38 -24.39 -15.10 -8.80
C GLU A 38 -23.27 -15.70 -9.66
N THR A 39 -22.99 -15.14 -10.84
CA THR A 39 -21.99 -15.63 -11.79
C THR A 39 -20.97 -14.54 -12.09
N VAL A 40 -19.70 -14.94 -12.12
CA VAL A 40 -18.60 -14.13 -12.63
C VAL A 40 -18.12 -14.76 -13.93
N TYR A 41 -18.06 -13.96 -14.98
CA TYR A 41 -17.44 -14.40 -16.24
C TYR A 41 -15.98 -13.98 -16.24
N VAL A 42 -15.09 -14.97 -16.31
CA VAL A 42 -13.65 -14.75 -16.44
C VAL A 42 -13.25 -15.21 -17.83
N ASP A 43 -12.79 -14.28 -18.68
CA ASP A 43 -12.48 -14.56 -20.09
C ASP A 43 -13.64 -15.28 -20.82
N ASN A 44 -14.87 -14.82 -20.58
CA ASN A 44 -16.14 -15.40 -21.07
C ASN A 44 -16.46 -16.81 -20.52
N GLN A 45 -15.74 -17.30 -19.52
CA GLN A 45 -16.06 -18.56 -18.86
C GLN A 45 -16.86 -18.28 -17.58
N PRO A 46 -18.05 -18.86 -17.41
CA PRO A 46 -18.85 -18.67 -16.22
C PRO A 46 -18.26 -19.42 -15.02
N VAL A 47 -18.10 -18.69 -13.92
CA VAL A 47 -17.64 -19.20 -12.63
C VAL A 47 -18.65 -18.76 -11.56
N PRO A 48 -19.08 -19.62 -10.65
CA PRO A 48 -19.89 -19.18 -9.50
C PRO A 48 -19.19 -18.09 -8.72
N VAL A 49 -19.93 -17.02 -8.33
CA VAL A 49 -19.34 -15.87 -7.63
C VAL A 49 -18.59 -16.28 -6.36
N GLU A 50 -19.12 -17.26 -5.62
CA GLU A 50 -18.46 -17.77 -4.42
C GLU A 50 -17.12 -18.44 -4.72
N GLN A 51 -17.03 -19.21 -5.81
CA GLN A 51 -15.80 -19.88 -6.23
C GLN A 51 -14.74 -18.87 -6.67
N TYR A 52 -15.16 -17.76 -7.27
CA TYR A 52 -14.27 -16.68 -7.68
C TYR A 52 -13.79 -15.85 -6.48
N THR A 53 -14.70 -15.47 -5.58
CA THR A 53 -14.41 -14.52 -4.48
C THR A 53 -13.77 -15.17 -3.26
N GLN A 54 -14.01 -16.48 -3.01
CA GLN A 54 -13.49 -17.15 -1.83
C GLN A 54 -11.95 -17.06 -1.71
N PRO A 55 -11.13 -17.34 -2.75
CA PRO A 55 -9.68 -17.18 -2.68
C PRO A 55 -9.25 -15.73 -2.41
N VAL A 56 -9.99 -14.75 -2.95
CA VAL A 56 -9.73 -13.32 -2.75
C VAL A 56 -9.97 -12.93 -1.30
N ILE A 57 -11.08 -13.40 -0.71
CA ILE A 57 -11.39 -13.17 0.69
C ILE A 57 -10.30 -13.76 1.58
N GLU A 58 -9.85 -14.99 1.29
CA GLU A 58 -8.81 -15.66 2.04
C GLU A 58 -7.48 -14.90 2.02
N LEU A 59 -7.09 -14.34 0.88
CA LEU A 59 -5.89 -13.49 0.77
C LEU A 59 -5.94 -12.26 1.67
N ALA A 60 -7.12 -11.68 1.85
CA ALA A 60 -7.27 -10.46 2.66
C ALA A 60 -7.46 -10.75 4.16
N VAL A 61 -8.06 -11.90 4.51
CA VAL A 61 -8.48 -12.22 5.88
C VAL A 61 -7.44 -13.05 6.64
N ASN A 62 -6.74 -13.96 5.96
CA ASN A 62 -5.79 -14.88 6.60
C ASN A 62 -4.42 -14.22 6.92
N VAL A 63 -4.29 -12.93 6.68
CA VAL A 63 -3.08 -12.18 7.01
C VAL A 63 -3.25 -11.49 8.36
N GLU A 64 -2.32 -11.76 9.27
CA GLU A 64 -2.19 -10.99 10.49
C GLU A 64 -1.90 -9.52 10.12
N GLN A 65 -2.48 -8.57 10.89
CA GLN A 65 -2.26 -7.15 10.63
C GLN A 65 -0.76 -6.83 10.69
N PRO A 66 -0.11 -6.54 9.55
CA PRO A 66 1.31 -6.20 9.58
C PRO A 66 1.51 -4.84 10.27
N PRO A 67 2.67 -4.61 10.88
CA PRO A 67 3.01 -3.27 11.35
C PRO A 67 2.99 -2.28 10.18
N PRO A 68 2.61 -1.02 10.42
CA PRO A 68 2.67 -0.01 9.37
C PRO A 68 4.09 0.06 8.81
N PRO A 69 4.28 0.09 7.49
CA PRO A 69 5.60 0.13 6.91
C PRO A 69 6.34 1.39 7.37
N MET A 70 7.50 1.21 7.95
CA MET A 70 8.39 2.30 8.31
C MET A 70 9.40 2.52 7.18
N PRO A 71 9.81 3.77 6.92
CA PRO A 71 10.91 4.03 6.00
C PRO A 71 12.14 3.26 6.48
N ALA A 72 12.88 2.68 5.55
CA ALA A 72 14.21 2.13 5.87
C ALA A 72 14.98 3.23 6.62
N ALA A 73 15.49 2.90 7.80
CA ALA A 73 16.26 3.85 8.58
C ALA A 73 17.41 4.35 7.69
N GLU A 74 17.51 5.67 7.50
CA GLU A 74 18.71 6.25 6.90
C GLU A 74 19.92 5.69 7.67
N PRO A 75 21.01 5.31 7.00
CA PRO A 75 22.19 4.81 7.68
C PRO A 75 22.61 5.85 8.72
N ALA A 76 22.38 5.51 9.99
CA ALA A 76 22.77 6.36 11.09
C ALA A 76 24.26 6.62 10.95
N SER A 77 24.64 7.87 10.77
CA SER A 77 26.03 8.32 10.83
C SER A 77 26.67 7.71 12.07
N ALA A 78 27.68 6.89 11.86
CA ALA A 78 28.40 6.14 12.90
C ALA A 78 28.90 7.10 13.97
N THR A 79 28.17 7.22 15.07
CA THR A 79 28.70 7.76 16.33
C THR A 79 28.84 6.57 17.26
N GLN A 80 30.10 6.28 17.60
CA GLN A 80 30.55 5.20 18.44
C GLN A 80 29.68 5.01 19.69
N SER A 81 29.11 3.82 19.83
CA SER A 81 28.53 3.37 21.08
C SER A 81 29.31 2.15 21.60
N ALA A 82 29.55 2.19 22.89
CA ALA A 82 30.31 1.22 23.66
C ALA A 82 29.77 -0.23 23.58
N PRO A 83 30.59 -1.28 23.87
CA PRO A 83 30.18 -2.67 23.77
C PRO A 83 29.27 -3.05 24.94
N GLY A 84 27.97 -3.05 24.69
CA GLY A 84 26.95 -3.64 25.55
C GLY A 84 26.18 -4.67 24.73
N THR A 85 25.91 -5.82 25.31
CA THR A 85 25.24 -6.98 24.73
C THR A 85 23.92 -6.55 24.05
N GLN A 86 23.97 -6.33 22.74
CA GLN A 86 22.79 -6.07 21.93
C GLN A 86 22.10 -7.40 21.67
N ALA A 87 20.90 -7.58 22.27
CA ALA A 87 19.94 -8.51 21.72
C ALA A 87 19.71 -8.10 20.25
N ALA A 88 19.93 -9.04 19.31
CA ALA A 88 19.69 -8.80 17.90
C ALA A 88 18.29 -8.23 17.71
N ALA A 89 18.19 -7.01 17.20
CA ALA A 89 16.91 -6.45 16.79
C ALA A 89 16.29 -7.42 15.78
N PRO A 90 14.98 -7.68 15.86
CA PRO A 90 14.32 -8.51 14.85
C PRO A 90 14.60 -7.93 13.46
N PRO A 91 14.79 -8.76 12.42
CA PRO A 91 15.07 -8.28 11.08
C PRO A 91 13.99 -7.28 10.70
N THR A 92 14.40 -6.06 10.36
CA THR A 92 13.50 -5.03 9.89
C THR A 92 12.93 -5.52 8.55
N GLU A 93 11.65 -5.84 8.51
CA GLU A 93 10.99 -6.24 7.26
C GLU A 93 11.17 -5.12 6.23
N GLU A 94 11.73 -5.48 5.07
CA GLU A 94 11.85 -4.54 3.97
C GLU A 94 10.50 -4.39 3.27
N TRP A 95 10.07 -3.15 3.09
CA TRP A 95 8.83 -2.79 2.41
C TRP A 95 9.10 -1.98 1.17
N LEU A 96 8.48 -2.37 0.06
CA LEU A 96 8.51 -1.64 -1.20
C LEU A 96 7.21 -0.84 -1.32
N PRO A 97 7.25 0.50 -1.42
CA PRO A 97 6.06 1.29 -1.67
C PRO A 97 5.53 1.06 -3.09
N LEU A 98 4.25 0.73 -3.20
CA LEU A 98 3.56 0.64 -4.49
C LEU A 98 2.95 1.97 -4.90
N GLY A 99 2.65 2.84 -3.93
CA GLY A 99 2.22 4.20 -4.17
C GLY A 99 1.13 4.69 -3.23
N VAL A 100 0.70 5.93 -3.52
CA VAL A 100 -0.48 6.56 -2.93
C VAL A 100 -1.55 6.66 -4.00
N PHE A 101 -2.75 6.21 -3.69
CA PHE A 101 -3.86 6.14 -4.64
C PHE A 101 -5.07 6.85 -4.06
N ALA A 102 -5.78 7.58 -4.91
CA ALA A 102 -7.13 7.99 -4.65
C ALA A 102 -8.09 6.85 -5.05
N LEU A 103 -9.07 6.58 -4.20
CA LEU A 103 -10.16 5.65 -4.47
C LEU A 103 -11.35 6.45 -5.00
N ALA A 104 -11.77 6.20 -6.23
CA ALA A 104 -12.79 6.96 -6.92
C ALA A 104 -13.78 6.06 -7.68
N GLN A 105 -15.01 6.51 -7.84
CA GLN A 105 -15.99 5.85 -8.70
C GLN A 105 -15.86 6.29 -10.16
N GLU A 106 -15.34 7.49 -10.37
CA GLU A 106 -15.11 8.10 -11.67
C GLU A 106 -13.73 8.76 -11.71
N GLU A 107 -13.15 8.91 -12.90
CA GLU A 107 -11.84 9.55 -13.08
C GLU A 107 -11.81 11.03 -12.70
N LYS A 108 -12.98 11.68 -12.64
CA LYS A 108 -13.12 13.10 -12.38
C LYS A 108 -13.82 13.36 -11.05
N GLY A 109 -13.30 14.29 -10.30
CA GLY A 109 -13.83 14.70 -9.01
C GLY A 109 -12.72 14.91 -7.99
N ASP A 110 -13.07 15.49 -6.84
CA ASP A 110 -12.14 15.64 -5.72
C ASP A 110 -12.15 14.35 -4.90
N PRO A 111 -11.06 13.59 -4.88
CA PRO A 111 -11.02 12.35 -4.13
C PRO A 111 -11.05 12.64 -2.63
N THR A 112 -11.79 11.83 -1.93
CA THR A 112 -11.95 11.94 -0.47
C THR A 112 -11.39 10.75 0.30
N MET A 113 -11.03 9.68 -0.41
CA MET A 113 -10.49 8.45 0.14
C MET A 113 -9.13 8.15 -0.51
N PHE A 114 -8.14 7.88 0.33
CA PHE A 114 -6.78 7.64 -0.11
C PHE A 114 -6.23 6.36 0.50
N LEU A 115 -5.43 5.65 -0.29
CA LEU A 115 -4.76 4.42 0.07
C LEU A 115 -3.24 4.60 -0.11
N GLN A 116 -2.48 4.36 0.94
CA GLN A 116 -1.03 4.16 0.85
C GLN A 116 -0.79 2.66 0.87
N ILE A 117 -0.15 2.11 -0.14
CA ILE A 117 0.02 0.66 -0.29
C ILE A 117 1.50 0.32 -0.46
N SER A 118 1.95 -0.69 0.27
CA SER A 118 3.28 -1.26 0.16
C SER A 118 3.22 -2.80 0.19
N VAL A 119 4.27 -3.44 -0.27
CA VAL A 119 4.43 -4.89 -0.27
C VAL A 119 5.77 -5.27 0.34
N ASN A 120 5.83 -6.39 1.06
CA ASN A 120 7.08 -6.99 1.51
C ASN A 120 7.55 -8.12 0.57
N ARG A 121 8.73 -8.70 0.81
CA ARG A 121 9.28 -9.80 0.00
C ARG A 121 8.41 -11.06 0.00
N ALA A 122 7.69 -11.31 1.08
CA ALA A 122 6.77 -12.45 1.18
C ALA A 122 5.47 -12.24 0.39
N GLY A 123 5.20 -11.02 -0.10
CA GLY A 123 3.97 -10.66 -0.78
C GLY A 123 2.87 -10.15 0.15
N VAL A 124 3.19 -9.87 1.41
CA VAL A 124 2.23 -9.26 2.34
C VAL A 124 2.02 -7.79 1.96
N ILE A 125 0.76 -7.37 1.92
CA ILE A 125 0.35 -5.98 1.68
C ILE A 125 0.13 -5.29 3.02
N SER A 126 0.69 -4.10 3.14
CA SER A 126 0.48 -3.20 4.27
C SER A 126 0.30 -1.76 3.81
N GLY A 127 -0.29 -0.94 4.66
CA GLY A 127 -0.49 0.46 4.33
C GLY A 127 -1.50 1.14 5.23
N ALA A 128 -2.04 2.25 4.72
CA ALA A 128 -3.03 3.05 5.43
C ALA A 128 -4.13 3.54 4.48
N TYR A 129 -5.35 3.44 4.93
CA TYR A 129 -6.50 4.13 4.38
C TYR A 129 -6.71 5.45 5.13
N THR A 130 -7.05 6.50 4.41
CA THR A 130 -7.40 7.81 4.99
C THR A 130 -8.63 8.38 4.29
N SER A 131 -9.61 8.85 5.07
CA SER A 131 -10.75 9.62 4.58
C SER A 131 -10.58 11.09 4.97
N THR A 132 -10.63 11.99 3.99
CA THR A 132 -10.53 13.43 4.26
C THR A 132 -11.85 14.03 4.77
N ILE A 133 -12.98 13.33 4.56
CA ILE A 133 -14.30 13.78 5.03
C ILE A 133 -14.44 13.52 6.53
N THR A 134 -14.11 12.30 6.96
CA THR A 134 -14.30 11.87 8.35
C THR A 134 -13.05 12.05 9.20
N GLY A 135 -11.88 12.21 8.59
CA GLY A 135 -10.60 12.18 9.27
C GLY A 135 -10.17 10.77 9.72
N ASP A 136 -10.93 9.74 9.34
CA ASP A 136 -10.60 8.35 9.69
C ASP A 136 -9.30 7.94 9.03
N GLN A 137 -8.45 7.29 9.83
CA GLN A 137 -7.26 6.60 9.35
C GLN A 137 -7.27 5.17 9.87
N ARG A 138 -7.15 4.19 8.95
CA ARG A 138 -7.18 2.76 9.27
C ARG A 138 -6.05 2.02 8.58
N PRO A 139 -5.49 0.98 9.19
CA PRO A 139 -4.47 0.17 8.56
C PRO A 139 -5.06 -0.67 7.42
N ILE A 140 -4.20 -1.02 6.46
CA ILE A 140 -4.47 -1.96 5.37
C ILE A 140 -3.71 -3.25 5.68
N ALA A 141 -4.37 -4.39 5.50
CA ALA A 141 -3.76 -5.71 5.58
C ALA A 141 -4.25 -6.60 4.45
N GLY A 142 -3.34 -7.31 3.81
CA GLY A 142 -3.67 -8.18 2.69
C GLY A 142 -2.47 -8.95 2.17
N GLN A 143 -2.64 -9.59 1.02
CA GLN A 143 -1.61 -10.41 0.42
C GLN A 143 -1.71 -10.45 -1.11
N VAL A 144 -0.58 -10.74 -1.74
CA VAL A 144 -0.45 -11.07 -3.17
C VAL A 144 -0.51 -12.58 -3.33
N ASP A 145 -1.39 -13.07 -4.18
CA ASP A 145 -1.28 -14.43 -4.72
C ASP A 145 -0.18 -14.43 -5.79
N LYS A 146 0.93 -15.08 -5.49
CA LYS A 146 2.12 -15.09 -6.35
C LYS A 146 1.93 -15.84 -7.67
N ALA A 147 1.00 -16.77 -7.71
CA ALA A 147 0.72 -17.56 -8.92
C ALA A 147 -0.14 -16.79 -9.92
N THR A 148 -1.13 -16.04 -9.43
CA THR A 148 -2.09 -15.30 -10.25
C THR A 148 -1.82 -13.80 -10.31
N GLN A 149 -0.92 -13.30 -9.46
CA GLN A 149 -0.64 -11.86 -9.24
C GLN A 149 -1.86 -11.07 -8.73
N ARG A 150 -2.90 -11.75 -8.28
CA ARG A 150 -4.05 -11.09 -7.62
C ARG A 150 -3.60 -10.52 -6.29
N VAL A 151 -4.07 -9.33 -5.99
CA VAL A 151 -3.80 -8.64 -4.75
C VAL A 151 -5.13 -8.37 -4.07
N ALA A 152 -5.27 -8.80 -2.83
CA ALA A 152 -6.46 -8.53 -2.04
C ALA A 152 -6.09 -7.98 -0.67
N TRP A 153 -6.90 -7.05 -0.17
CA TRP A 153 -6.71 -6.45 1.15
C TRP A 153 -8.03 -6.06 1.79
N ARG A 154 -7.98 -5.88 3.09
CA ARG A 154 -9.03 -5.28 3.92
C ARG A 154 -8.55 -3.99 4.57
N ILE A 155 -9.49 -3.17 5.03
CA ILE A 155 -9.24 -1.95 5.78
C ILE A 155 -9.66 -2.16 7.24
N GLY A 156 -8.71 -2.02 8.15
CA GLY A 156 -8.91 -2.33 9.57
C GLY A 156 -9.29 -3.78 9.79
N ASP A 157 -10.23 -4.02 10.70
CA ASP A 157 -10.72 -5.35 11.06
C ASP A 157 -11.96 -5.78 10.24
N ASN A 158 -12.33 -5.01 9.21
CA ASN A 158 -13.48 -5.31 8.38
C ASN A 158 -13.15 -6.46 7.42
N THR A 159 -13.76 -7.62 7.65
CA THR A 159 -13.61 -8.83 6.82
C THR A 159 -14.74 -9.01 5.80
N GLU A 160 -15.73 -8.13 5.82
CA GLU A 160 -16.86 -8.18 4.89
C GLU A 160 -16.67 -7.29 3.66
N THR A 161 -15.73 -6.33 3.74
CA THR A 161 -15.39 -5.47 2.60
C THR A 161 -13.96 -5.75 2.17
N ILE A 162 -13.82 -6.40 1.03
CA ILE A 162 -12.54 -6.82 0.48
C ILE A 162 -12.27 -6.08 -0.83
N PHE A 163 -11.07 -5.58 -0.96
CA PHE A 163 -10.57 -4.88 -2.13
C PHE A 163 -9.69 -5.82 -2.95
N GLU A 164 -9.90 -5.86 -4.25
CA GLU A 164 -9.18 -6.74 -5.16
C GLU A 164 -8.70 -6.00 -6.40
N THR A 165 -7.44 -6.24 -6.77
CA THR A 165 -6.85 -5.82 -8.05
C THR A 165 -5.72 -6.77 -8.42
N SER A 166 -4.86 -6.42 -9.38
CA SER A 166 -3.62 -7.15 -9.64
C SER A 166 -2.38 -6.34 -9.28
N LEU A 167 -1.26 -7.02 -9.10
CA LEU A 167 0.02 -6.35 -8.83
C LEU A 167 0.42 -5.43 -9.99
N ALA A 168 0.18 -5.85 -11.24
CA ALA A 168 0.45 -5.05 -12.43
C ALA A 168 -0.46 -3.80 -12.48
N ASN A 169 -1.74 -3.92 -12.09
CA ASN A 169 -2.65 -2.78 -12.00
C ASN A 169 -2.16 -1.74 -11.00
N LEU A 170 -1.60 -2.16 -9.86
CA LEU A 170 -1.02 -1.25 -8.87
C LEU A 170 0.23 -0.50 -9.35
N THR A 171 0.75 -0.77 -10.54
CA THR A 171 1.84 -0.01 -11.17
C THR A 171 1.37 0.99 -12.23
N GLN A 172 0.07 1.06 -12.50
CA GLN A 172 -0.53 2.00 -13.44
C GLN A 172 -0.94 3.31 -12.77
N ASP A 173 -1.10 4.37 -13.57
CA ASP A 173 -1.58 5.67 -13.08
C ASP A 173 -3.08 5.65 -12.76
N VAL A 174 -3.85 4.94 -13.55
CA VAL A 174 -5.27 4.65 -13.32
C VAL A 174 -5.51 3.17 -13.56
N SER A 175 -6.15 2.51 -12.63
CA SER A 175 -6.45 1.09 -12.75
C SER A 175 -7.78 0.72 -12.10
N PRO A 176 -8.47 -0.31 -12.61
CA PRO A 176 -9.70 -0.78 -12.01
C PRO A 176 -9.43 -1.57 -10.72
N LEU A 177 -10.39 -1.50 -9.83
CA LEU A 177 -10.42 -2.16 -8.54
C LEU A 177 -11.81 -2.75 -8.32
N ALA A 178 -11.89 -4.02 -7.93
CA ALA A 178 -13.13 -4.62 -7.45
C ALA A 178 -13.23 -4.47 -5.93
N ILE A 179 -14.41 -4.08 -5.44
CA ILE A 179 -14.74 -4.00 -4.02
C ILE A 179 -15.87 -4.99 -3.77
N HIS A 180 -15.59 -6.02 -2.99
CA HIS A 180 -16.56 -7.04 -2.60
C HIS A 180 -17.19 -6.67 -1.27
N PHE A 181 -18.51 -6.60 -1.23
CA PHE A 181 -19.32 -6.39 -0.04
C PHE A 181 -19.98 -7.72 0.35
N GLY A 182 -19.37 -8.46 1.24
CA GLY A 182 -19.73 -9.83 1.52
C GLY A 182 -19.55 -10.74 0.30
N LYS A 183 -20.43 -11.74 0.15
CA LYS A 183 -20.32 -12.76 -0.92
C LYS A 183 -21.09 -12.43 -2.20
N ALA A 184 -22.02 -11.48 -2.15
CA ALA A 184 -23.03 -11.33 -3.19
C ALA A 184 -22.97 -10.00 -3.97
N GLN A 185 -22.24 -9.02 -3.48
CA GLN A 185 -22.20 -7.71 -4.11
C GLN A 185 -20.77 -7.29 -4.41
N THR A 186 -20.51 -6.95 -5.66
CA THR A 186 -19.22 -6.38 -6.10
C THR A 186 -19.47 -5.08 -6.83
N GLN A 187 -18.63 -4.08 -6.54
CA GLN A 187 -18.59 -2.81 -7.25
C GLN A 187 -17.22 -2.63 -7.87
N ILE A 188 -17.17 -2.04 -9.06
CA ILE A 188 -15.93 -1.68 -9.72
C ILE A 188 -15.68 -0.20 -9.52
N TRP A 189 -14.54 0.11 -8.96
CA TRP A 189 -14.03 1.44 -8.70
C TRP A 189 -12.69 1.65 -9.40
N LEU A 190 -12.13 2.83 -9.27
CA LEU A 190 -10.83 3.20 -9.82
C LEU A 190 -9.83 3.50 -8.70
N LEU A 191 -8.62 3.05 -8.91
CA LEU A 191 -7.44 3.51 -8.21
C LEU A 191 -6.73 4.53 -9.12
N VAL A 192 -6.67 5.77 -8.67
CA VAL A 192 -5.97 6.83 -9.36
C VAL A 192 -4.69 7.15 -8.59
N ARG A 193 -3.54 6.93 -9.19
CA ARG A 193 -2.26 7.23 -8.58
C ARG A 193 -2.12 8.72 -8.34
N MET A 194 -1.76 9.08 -7.11
CA MET A 194 -1.53 10.46 -6.74
C MET A 194 -0.09 10.87 -7.09
N PRO A 195 0.11 12.04 -7.69
CA PRO A 195 1.44 12.59 -7.91
C PRO A 195 2.09 12.96 -6.58
N GLU A 196 3.42 13.01 -6.57
CA GLU A 196 4.15 13.56 -5.43
C GLU A 196 3.72 15.00 -5.15
N PRO A 197 3.42 15.38 -3.88
CA PRO A 197 3.08 16.75 -3.54
C PRO A 197 4.20 17.71 -3.95
N ALA A 198 3.83 18.85 -4.51
CA ALA A 198 4.80 19.88 -4.83
C ALA A 198 5.60 20.27 -3.59
N ALA A 199 6.88 20.60 -3.74
CA ALA A 199 7.78 20.92 -2.63
C ALA A 199 7.25 22.03 -1.69
N ALA A 200 6.32 22.86 -2.18
CA ALA A 200 5.64 23.90 -1.41
C ALA A 200 4.63 23.34 -0.38
N ASP A 201 4.08 22.15 -0.64
CA ASP A 201 3.06 21.50 0.22
C ASP A 201 3.69 20.53 1.21
N GLN A 202 5.00 20.34 1.16
CA GLN A 202 5.69 19.51 2.15
C GLN A 202 5.80 20.29 3.47
N PRO A 203 5.54 19.65 4.64
CA PRO A 203 5.74 20.31 5.91
C PRO A 203 7.17 20.79 6.01
N GLN A 204 7.37 22.11 6.01
CA GLN A 204 8.69 22.72 6.12
C GLN A 204 9.34 22.21 7.41
N LYS A 205 10.53 21.63 7.26
CA LYS A 205 11.39 21.36 8.42
C LYS A 205 11.59 22.70 9.15
N LEU A 206 11.10 22.80 10.37
CA LEU A 206 11.30 24.02 11.17
C LEU A 206 12.78 24.40 11.12
N PRO A 207 13.11 25.70 10.90
CA PRO A 207 14.50 26.14 10.98
C PRO A 207 15.07 25.78 12.36
N GLU A 208 16.22 25.14 12.35
CA GLU A 208 16.94 24.82 13.57
C GLU A 208 17.18 26.12 14.34
N ALA A 209 16.75 26.16 15.62
CA ALA A 209 16.91 27.33 16.44
C ALA A 209 18.39 27.77 16.47
N PRO A 210 18.69 29.07 16.36
CA PRO A 210 20.07 29.54 16.33
C PRO A 210 20.79 29.09 17.60
N LYS A 211 21.91 28.41 17.43
CA LYS A 211 22.78 27.95 18.52
C LYS A 211 23.22 29.19 19.31
N THR A 212 22.80 29.29 20.55
CA THR A 212 23.22 30.33 21.47
C THR A 212 24.76 30.31 21.56
N PRO A 213 25.45 31.44 21.33
CA PRO A 213 26.90 31.47 21.49
C PRO A 213 27.27 31.21 22.94
N PRO A 214 28.42 30.57 23.21
CA PRO A 214 28.86 30.31 24.57
C PRO A 214 29.08 31.63 25.34
N PRO A 215 28.82 31.65 26.67
CA PRO A 215 28.97 32.86 27.46
C PRO A 215 30.46 33.33 27.45
N VAL A 216 30.64 34.59 27.10
CA VAL A 216 31.98 35.23 27.12
C VAL A 216 32.43 35.31 28.59
N GLY A 217 33.51 34.60 28.86
CA GLY A 217 34.14 34.56 30.18
C GLY A 217 34.56 35.97 30.63
N SER A 218 34.10 36.37 31.82
CA SER A 218 34.53 37.58 32.49
C SER A 218 36.00 37.51 32.81
N ALA A 219 36.79 38.35 32.15
CA ALA A 219 38.15 38.58 32.55
C ALA A 219 38.17 39.29 33.94
N LYS A 220 38.88 38.66 34.89
CA LYS A 220 39.17 39.22 36.21
C LYS A 220 40.34 40.15 36.08
N ALA A 221 40.15 41.42 36.47
CA ALA A 221 41.22 42.35 36.76
C ALA A 221 41.77 42.10 38.18
#